data_9fc72a4a7338a3900d8921a79745d276
#
_entry.id   9fc72a4a7338a3900d8921a79745d276
#
_cell.length_a   1.000
_cell.length_b   1.000
_cell.length_c   1.000
_cell.angle_alpha   90.00
_cell.angle_beta   90.00
_cell.angle_gamma   90.00
#
_symmetry.space_group_name_H-M   'P 1'
#
loop_
_entity.id
_entity.type
_entity.pdbx_description
1 polymer ?
#
loop_
_entity_poly.entity_id
_entity_poly.type
_entity_poly.pdbx_seq_one_letter_code
_entity_poly.pdbx_strand_id
1 'polypeptide(L)'
;TCALPISEVVGPIIMVIGLSLAGSAATSATMINGKYDWKVFVVALLTLLATVAFNMFLKGFLGLLPVLLGIVFGYLMALVFGLVDLSPVATAHWFQLPNYETFIGKNGFHFYPAAVLSMAPLALVTLSEHLGHLMVLSKITGHDFFVNPGLKRTLTGDGTASVVAGLVGGPAVTSYGEN
;
A
#
# COMPACT_ATOMS: atom_id res chain seq x y z
N THR A 1 29.93 10.87 -7.27
CA THR A 1 30.05 10.67 -5.83
C THR A 1 29.15 11.60 -5.03
N CYS A 2 27.86 11.50 -5.25
CA CYS A 2 26.85 12.10 -4.38
C CYS A 2 25.92 10.99 -3.89
N ALA A 3 26.52 9.90 -3.40
CA ALA A 3 25.83 8.87 -2.62
C ALA A 3 25.71 9.43 -1.19
N LEU A 4 24.98 10.47 -1.09
CA LEU A 4 24.75 11.27 0.08
C LEU A 4 23.57 10.79 0.89
N PRO A 5 23.39 11.31 2.05
CA PRO A 5 22.68 10.85 3.24
C PRO A 5 21.22 10.42 3.01
N ILE A 6 20.84 10.18 1.76
CA ILE A 6 19.50 9.71 1.38
C ILE A 6 19.17 8.39 2.09
N SER A 7 20.14 7.46 2.17
CA SER A 7 19.95 6.20 2.89
C SER A 7 19.78 6.40 4.40
N GLU A 8 20.44 7.40 4.96
CA GLU A 8 20.34 7.73 6.39
C GLU A 8 19.03 8.43 6.74
N VAL A 9 18.42 9.10 5.78
CA VAL A 9 17.13 9.78 5.96
C VAL A 9 15.95 8.86 5.61
N VAL A 10 16.05 8.08 4.54
CA VAL A 10 14.98 7.18 4.07
C VAL A 10 14.68 6.08 5.09
N GLY A 11 15.71 5.49 5.71
CA GLY A 11 15.53 4.45 6.73
C GLY A 11 14.63 4.91 7.89
N PRO A 12 14.96 6.00 8.58
CA PRO A 12 14.11 6.56 9.64
C PRO A 12 12.70 6.94 9.17
N ILE A 13 12.52 7.47 7.96
CA ILE A 13 11.19 7.79 7.42
C ILE A 13 10.34 6.53 7.29
N ILE A 14 10.88 5.45 6.71
CA ILE A 14 10.16 4.18 6.58
C ILE A 14 9.81 3.61 7.95
N MET A 15 10.71 3.69 8.93
CA MET A 15 10.42 3.27 10.31
C MET A 15 9.28 4.08 10.92
N VAL A 16 9.26 5.40 10.74
CA VAL A 16 8.18 6.27 11.25
C VAL A 16 6.85 5.92 10.59
N ILE A 17 6.83 5.67 9.27
CA ILE A 17 5.63 5.24 8.55
C ILE A 17 5.13 3.90 9.13
N GLY A 18 6.01 2.91 9.30
CA GLY A 18 5.65 1.62 9.90
C GLY A 18 5.09 1.77 11.31
N LEU A 19 5.72 2.57 12.15
CA LEU A 19 5.25 2.83 13.52
C LEU A 19 3.92 3.58 13.55
N SER A 20 3.70 4.52 12.64
CA SER A 20 2.42 5.26 12.55
C SER A 20 1.25 4.35 12.16
N LEU A 21 1.51 3.32 11.36
CA LEU A 21 0.51 2.33 10.95
C LEU A 21 0.30 1.21 11.99
N ALA A 22 1.20 1.05 12.96
CA ALA A 22 1.14 -0.04 13.93
C ALA A 22 -0.17 -0.02 14.76
N GLY A 23 -0.65 1.16 15.14
CA GLY A 23 -1.91 1.31 15.87
C GLY A 23 -3.11 0.85 15.04
N SER A 24 -3.18 1.22 13.77
CA SER A 24 -4.22 0.79 12.84
C SER A 24 -4.16 -0.71 12.58
N ALA A 25 -2.96 -1.25 12.39
CA ALA A 25 -2.75 -2.68 12.22
C ALA A 25 -3.19 -3.48 13.46
N ALA A 26 -2.84 -3.04 14.66
CA ALA A 26 -3.25 -3.66 15.91
C ALA A 26 -4.77 -3.64 16.07
N THR A 27 -5.43 -2.52 15.77
CA THR A 27 -6.89 -2.41 15.80
C THR A 27 -7.54 -3.36 14.80
N SER A 28 -7.06 -3.40 13.57
CA SER A 28 -7.58 -4.30 12.52
C SER A 28 -7.36 -5.78 12.85
N ALA A 29 -6.28 -6.11 13.57
CA ALA A 29 -5.94 -7.47 13.97
C ALA A 29 -6.71 -7.95 15.22
N THR A 30 -7.38 -7.08 15.96
CA THR A 30 -7.99 -7.42 17.24
C THR A 30 -9.45 -7.04 17.39
N MET A 31 -9.97 -6.16 16.55
CA MET A 31 -11.30 -5.56 16.72
C MET A 31 -12.19 -5.74 15.49
N ILE A 32 -13.47 -6.04 15.75
CA ILE A 32 -14.57 -5.91 14.77
C ILE A 32 -15.57 -4.91 15.34
N ASN A 33 -15.97 -3.91 14.54
CA ASN A 33 -16.95 -2.87 14.95
C ASN A 33 -16.58 -2.15 16.27
N GLY A 34 -15.28 -1.95 16.50
CA GLY A 34 -14.77 -1.29 17.71
C GLY A 34 -14.79 -2.14 18.97
N LYS A 35 -15.10 -3.43 18.87
CA LYS A 35 -15.07 -4.39 20.00
C LYS A 35 -13.99 -5.42 19.77
N TYR A 36 -13.28 -5.77 20.85
CA TYR A 36 -12.29 -6.84 20.81
C TYR A 36 -12.97 -8.18 20.53
N ASP A 37 -12.44 -8.92 19.55
CA ASP A 37 -12.86 -10.28 19.24
C ASP A 37 -11.64 -11.21 19.19
N TRP A 38 -11.61 -12.19 20.06
CA TRP A 38 -10.51 -13.14 20.13
C TRP A 38 -10.33 -13.99 18.86
N LYS A 39 -11.43 -14.23 18.11
CA LYS A 39 -11.37 -14.96 16.83
C LYS A 39 -10.57 -14.19 15.79
N VAL A 40 -10.79 -12.86 15.72
CA VAL A 40 -10.04 -11.96 14.82
C VAL A 40 -8.57 -12.01 15.17
N PHE A 41 -8.24 -11.91 16.45
CA PHE A 41 -6.86 -11.98 16.92
C PHE A 41 -6.19 -13.31 16.55
N VAL A 42 -6.87 -14.44 16.74
CA VAL A 42 -6.34 -15.76 16.37
C VAL A 42 -6.13 -15.88 14.87
N VAL A 43 -7.08 -15.43 14.04
CA VAL A 43 -6.94 -15.43 12.57
C VAL A 43 -5.78 -14.53 12.14
N ALA A 44 -5.65 -13.35 12.72
CA ALA A 44 -4.54 -12.43 12.42
C ALA A 44 -3.18 -13.06 12.78
N LEU A 45 -3.07 -13.68 13.94
CA LEU A 45 -1.86 -14.36 14.40
C LEU A 45 -1.49 -15.54 13.48
N LEU A 46 -2.46 -16.37 13.13
CA LEU A 46 -2.25 -17.49 12.20
C LEU A 46 -1.83 -17.02 10.81
N THR A 47 -2.44 -15.94 10.32
CA THR A 47 -2.09 -15.33 9.04
C THR A 47 -0.67 -14.78 9.05
N LEU A 48 -0.27 -14.11 10.12
CA LEU A 48 1.08 -13.62 10.30
C LEU A 48 2.11 -14.75 10.30
N LEU A 49 1.87 -15.79 11.09
CA LEU A 49 2.74 -16.96 11.17
C LEU A 49 2.85 -17.69 9.82
N ALA A 50 1.73 -17.85 9.11
CA ALA A 50 1.70 -18.45 7.79
C ALA A 50 2.49 -17.62 6.78
N THR A 51 2.32 -16.29 6.78
CA THR A 51 3.06 -15.38 5.88
C THR A 51 4.56 -15.45 6.14
N VAL A 52 4.99 -15.47 7.40
CA VAL A 52 6.39 -15.65 7.77
C VAL A 52 6.90 -17.02 7.31
N ALA A 53 6.14 -18.08 7.50
CA ALA A 53 6.49 -19.41 7.04
C ALA A 53 6.62 -19.46 5.51
N PHE A 54 5.69 -18.86 4.77
CA PHE A 54 5.76 -18.77 3.32
C PHE A 54 7.01 -18.02 2.85
N ASN A 55 7.35 -16.94 3.50
CA ASN A 55 8.56 -16.18 3.21
C ASN A 55 9.85 -17.00 3.45
N MET A 56 9.88 -17.82 4.51
CA MET A 56 11.07 -18.59 4.87
C MET A 56 11.23 -19.89 4.07
N PHE A 57 10.15 -20.59 3.76
CA PHE A 57 10.21 -21.95 3.22
C PHE A 57 9.92 -22.01 1.72
N LEU A 58 9.17 -21.08 1.15
CA LEU A 58 8.86 -21.09 -0.26
C LEU A 58 10.05 -20.57 -1.08
N LYS A 59 10.30 -21.23 -2.22
CA LYS A 59 11.37 -20.89 -3.17
C LYS A 59 10.79 -20.78 -4.58
N GLY A 60 11.55 -20.16 -5.47
CA GLY A 60 11.14 -19.95 -6.85
C GLY A 60 10.00 -18.94 -6.96
N PHE A 61 9.09 -19.16 -7.89
CA PHE A 61 7.98 -18.23 -8.17
C PHE A 61 7.07 -17.96 -6.95
N LEU A 62 6.74 -18.98 -6.16
CA LEU A 62 5.92 -18.84 -4.96
C LEU A 62 6.63 -18.05 -3.85
N GLY A 63 7.96 -18.07 -3.83
CA GLY A 63 8.76 -17.25 -2.90
C GLY A 63 8.76 -15.76 -3.21
N LEU A 64 8.22 -15.35 -4.37
CA LEU A 64 8.02 -13.94 -4.71
C LEU A 64 6.66 -13.40 -4.22
N LEU A 65 5.75 -14.30 -3.81
CA LEU A 65 4.36 -13.94 -3.48
C LEU A 65 3.95 -14.32 -2.04
N PRO A 66 4.82 -14.22 -1.02
CA PRO A 66 4.48 -14.68 0.33
C PRO A 66 3.33 -13.90 0.95
N VAL A 67 3.24 -12.60 0.68
CA VAL A 67 2.16 -11.73 1.18
C VAL A 67 0.83 -12.10 0.55
N LEU A 68 0.79 -12.33 -0.78
CA LEU A 68 -0.43 -12.75 -1.47
C LEU A 68 -0.94 -14.08 -0.93
N LEU A 69 -0.04 -15.05 -0.75
CA LEU A 69 -0.39 -16.36 -0.16
C LEU A 69 -0.89 -16.21 1.29
N GLY A 70 -0.29 -15.29 2.05
CA GLY A 70 -0.74 -14.94 3.39
C GLY A 70 -2.16 -14.37 3.40
N ILE A 71 -2.47 -13.46 2.46
CA ILE A 71 -3.82 -12.89 2.31
C ILE A 71 -4.84 -13.99 1.99
N VAL A 72 -4.54 -14.87 1.02
CA VAL A 72 -5.42 -15.99 0.65
C VAL A 72 -5.63 -16.93 1.85
N PHE A 73 -4.56 -17.29 2.55
CA PHE A 73 -4.64 -18.13 3.74
C PHE A 73 -5.49 -17.48 4.84
N GLY A 74 -5.23 -16.18 5.13
CA GLY A 74 -5.98 -15.43 6.14
C GLY A 74 -7.47 -15.33 5.81
N TYR A 75 -7.80 -15.12 4.54
CA TYR A 75 -9.19 -15.08 4.07
C TYR A 75 -9.89 -16.44 4.25
N LEU A 76 -9.21 -17.55 3.90
CA LEU A 76 -9.74 -18.90 4.11
C LEU A 76 -9.95 -19.20 5.59
N MET A 77 -9.01 -18.80 6.45
CA MET A 77 -9.17 -18.95 7.90
C MET A 77 -10.33 -18.11 8.43
N ALA A 78 -10.48 -16.86 7.95
CA ALA A 78 -11.60 -16.01 8.32
C ALA A 78 -12.96 -16.60 7.92
N LEU A 79 -13.04 -17.28 6.76
CA LEU A 79 -14.22 -18.04 6.35
C LEU A 79 -14.53 -19.19 7.31
N VAL A 80 -13.52 -19.98 7.70
CA VAL A 80 -13.69 -21.12 8.65
C VAL A 80 -14.17 -20.63 10.01
N PHE A 81 -13.67 -19.49 10.48
CA PHE A 81 -14.10 -18.90 11.75
C PHE A 81 -15.44 -18.16 11.68
N GLY A 82 -16.06 -18.07 10.48
CA GLY A 82 -17.34 -17.39 10.27
C GLY A 82 -17.27 -15.88 10.46
N LEU A 83 -16.10 -15.29 10.21
CA LEU A 83 -15.88 -13.84 10.32
C LEU A 83 -16.21 -13.08 9.01
N VAL A 84 -16.40 -13.81 7.92
CA VAL A 84 -16.67 -13.22 6.60
C VAL A 84 -18.16 -13.29 6.28
N ASP A 85 -18.74 -12.13 6.01
CA ASP A 85 -20.10 -12.04 5.45
C ASP A 85 -20.02 -12.04 3.93
N LEU A 86 -20.55 -13.08 3.29
CA LEU A 86 -20.60 -13.22 1.84
C LEU A 86 -21.87 -12.61 1.21
N SER A 87 -22.81 -12.13 2.02
CA SER A 87 -24.06 -11.56 1.50
C SER A 87 -23.85 -10.37 0.56
N PRO A 88 -22.89 -9.45 0.78
CA PRO A 88 -22.61 -8.38 -0.16
C PRO A 88 -22.13 -8.87 -1.53
N VAL A 89 -21.41 -10.01 -1.56
CA VAL A 89 -20.92 -10.61 -2.81
C VAL A 89 -22.08 -11.18 -3.63
N ALA A 90 -23.05 -11.82 -2.94
CA ALA A 90 -24.23 -12.39 -3.60
C ALA A 90 -25.18 -11.33 -4.19
N THR A 91 -25.21 -10.13 -3.60
CA THR A 91 -26.06 -9.01 -4.02
C THR A 91 -25.35 -8.02 -4.94
N ALA A 92 -24.02 -8.13 -5.09
CA ALA A 92 -23.24 -7.24 -5.92
C ALA A 92 -23.51 -7.46 -7.42
N HIS A 93 -23.65 -6.36 -8.16
CA HIS A 93 -23.70 -6.41 -9.62
C HIS A 93 -22.30 -6.73 -10.18
N TRP A 94 -22.22 -7.69 -11.11
CA TRP A 94 -20.97 -8.10 -11.75
C TRP A 94 -20.27 -6.97 -12.52
N PHE A 95 -21.08 -6.06 -13.08
CA PHE A 95 -20.61 -4.87 -13.78
C PHE A 95 -21.31 -3.65 -13.20
N GLN A 96 -20.61 -2.96 -12.34
CA GLN A 96 -21.07 -1.69 -11.78
C GLN A 96 -19.96 -0.67 -11.98
N LEU A 97 -20.30 0.48 -12.57
CA LEU A 97 -19.38 1.60 -12.58
C LEU A 97 -19.14 2.06 -11.14
N PRO A 98 -17.88 2.30 -10.75
CA PRO A 98 -17.59 2.84 -9.44
C PRO A 98 -18.36 4.14 -9.21
N ASN A 99 -18.83 4.34 -7.99
CA ASN A 99 -19.56 5.55 -7.64
C ASN A 99 -18.53 6.68 -7.44
N TYR A 100 -18.10 7.24 -8.56
CA TYR A 100 -17.13 8.34 -8.54
C TYR A 100 -17.85 9.64 -8.17
N GLU A 101 -17.44 10.26 -7.09
CA GLU A 101 -17.49 11.70 -7.03
C GLU A 101 -16.28 12.23 -7.80
N THR A 102 -16.37 12.18 -9.11
CA THR A 102 -15.30 12.64 -9.98
C THR A 102 -15.12 14.15 -9.84
N PHE A 103 -13.90 14.60 -10.13
CA PHE A 103 -13.54 16.00 -10.36
C PHE A 103 -14.57 16.80 -11.21
N ILE A 104 -15.30 16.10 -12.09
CA ILE A 104 -16.36 16.64 -12.96
C ILE A 104 -17.75 16.19 -12.47
N GLY A 105 -17.89 15.77 -11.21
CA GLY A 105 -19.14 15.25 -10.66
C GLY A 105 -20.29 16.26 -10.62
N LYS A 106 -21.45 15.80 -10.15
CA LYS A 106 -22.73 16.54 -10.14
C LYS A 106 -22.66 17.95 -9.52
N ASN A 107 -21.63 18.24 -8.72
CA ASN A 107 -21.45 19.52 -8.02
C ASN A 107 -20.46 20.46 -8.68
N GLY A 108 -19.89 20.11 -9.85
CA GLY A 108 -18.88 20.90 -10.55
C GLY A 108 -17.49 20.83 -9.90
N PHE A 109 -16.55 21.60 -10.44
CA PHE A 109 -15.19 21.71 -9.93
C PHE A 109 -15.15 22.57 -8.66
N HIS A 110 -14.79 21.96 -7.54
CA HIS A 110 -14.52 22.68 -6.30
C HIS A 110 -13.04 22.54 -5.92
N PHE A 111 -12.34 23.65 -5.89
CA PHE A 111 -10.97 23.70 -5.42
C PHE A 111 -10.95 23.98 -3.90
N TYR A 112 -10.39 23.05 -3.15
CA TYR A 112 -10.24 23.16 -1.70
C TYR A 112 -8.78 23.42 -1.33
N PRO A 113 -8.37 24.69 -1.11
CA PRO A 113 -6.99 25.02 -0.76
C PRO A 113 -6.49 24.30 0.50
N ALA A 114 -7.38 24.13 1.48
CA ALA A 114 -7.07 23.42 2.72
C ALA A 114 -6.69 21.94 2.48
N ALA A 115 -7.35 21.26 1.53
CA ALA A 115 -7.02 19.90 1.15
C ALA A 115 -5.63 19.83 0.48
N VAL A 116 -5.32 20.79 -0.38
CA VAL A 116 -3.99 20.86 -1.01
C VAL A 116 -2.90 21.08 0.04
N LEU A 117 -3.10 22.00 0.98
CA LEU A 117 -2.14 22.28 2.04
C LEU A 117 -1.95 21.09 2.98
N SER A 118 -2.99 20.33 3.27
CA SER A 118 -2.87 19.12 4.11
C SER A 118 -2.17 17.96 3.40
N MET A 119 -2.30 17.87 2.06
CA MET A 119 -1.67 16.81 1.27
C MET A 119 -0.23 17.15 0.83
N ALA A 120 0.14 18.42 0.75
CA ALA A 120 1.47 18.84 0.31
C ALA A 120 2.63 18.22 1.13
N PRO A 121 2.56 18.12 2.47
CA PRO A 121 3.61 17.45 3.24
C PRO A 121 3.75 15.95 2.91
N LEU A 122 2.65 15.27 2.56
CA LEU A 122 2.68 13.85 2.16
C LEU A 122 3.47 13.65 0.86
N ALA A 123 3.48 14.62 -0.04
CA ALA A 123 4.28 14.55 -1.27
C ALA A 123 5.78 14.47 -0.98
N LEU A 124 6.28 15.06 0.09
CA LEU A 124 7.68 14.92 0.51
C LEU A 124 7.99 13.52 1.02
N VAL A 125 7.03 12.89 1.69
CA VAL A 125 7.15 11.50 2.17
C VAL A 125 7.19 10.55 0.99
N THR A 126 6.26 10.65 0.03
CA THR A 126 6.23 9.80 -1.17
C THR A 126 7.46 10.00 -2.06
N LEU A 127 8.00 11.23 -2.16
CA LEU A 127 9.27 11.49 -2.82
C LEU A 127 10.44 10.72 -2.16
N SER A 128 10.52 10.76 -0.84
CA SER A 128 11.57 10.06 -0.10
C SER A 128 11.45 8.55 -0.24
N GLU A 129 10.23 8.02 -0.22
CA GLU A 129 9.91 6.61 -0.45
C GLU A 129 10.32 6.18 -1.86
N HIS A 130 9.94 6.93 -2.89
CA HIS A 130 10.32 6.67 -4.28
C HIS A 130 11.84 6.60 -4.48
N LEU A 131 12.59 7.53 -3.86
CA LEU A 131 14.05 7.50 -3.89
C LEU A 131 14.62 6.25 -3.22
N GLY A 132 14.03 5.83 -2.10
CA GLY A 132 14.40 4.59 -1.41
C GLY A 132 14.20 3.35 -2.28
N HIS A 133 13.05 3.24 -2.92
CA HIS A 133 12.73 2.12 -3.82
C HIS A 133 13.66 2.07 -5.04
N LEU A 134 13.95 3.21 -5.67
CA LEU A 134 14.92 3.26 -6.77
C LEU A 134 16.32 2.81 -6.33
N MET A 135 16.73 3.16 -5.12
CA MET A 135 18.03 2.75 -4.59
C MET A 135 18.10 1.24 -4.36
N VAL A 136 17.06 0.66 -3.77
CA VAL A 136 16.97 -0.79 -3.55
C VAL A 136 16.92 -1.53 -4.88
N LEU A 137 16.09 -1.08 -5.81
CA LEU A 137 15.97 -1.67 -7.14
C LEU A 137 17.29 -1.60 -7.91
N SER A 138 17.99 -0.47 -7.84
CA SER A 138 19.31 -0.31 -8.47
C SER A 138 20.35 -1.30 -7.91
N LYS A 139 20.31 -1.55 -6.59
CA LYS A 139 21.20 -2.55 -5.97
C LYS A 139 20.87 -3.99 -6.37
N ILE A 140 19.59 -4.33 -6.47
CA ILE A 140 19.16 -5.69 -6.79
C ILE A 140 19.43 -6.02 -8.25
N THR A 141 19.14 -5.08 -9.16
CA THR A 141 19.27 -5.29 -10.61
C THR A 141 20.67 -5.02 -11.14
N GLY A 142 21.52 -4.34 -10.37
CA GLY A 142 22.82 -3.85 -10.84
C GLY A 142 22.73 -2.73 -11.87
N HIS A 143 21.54 -2.15 -12.07
CA HIS A 143 21.29 -1.06 -13.01
C HIS A 143 21.02 0.23 -12.27
N ASP A 144 21.69 1.31 -12.65
CA ASP A 144 21.49 2.61 -12.00
C ASP A 144 20.27 3.34 -12.57
N PHE A 145 19.14 3.22 -11.88
CA PHE A 145 17.89 3.87 -12.25
C PHE A 145 17.90 5.39 -12.00
N PHE A 146 18.85 5.92 -11.25
CA PHE A 146 19.02 7.36 -11.11
C PHE A 146 19.60 8.01 -12.36
N VAL A 147 20.38 7.25 -13.13
CA VAL A 147 20.99 7.70 -14.38
C VAL A 147 20.10 7.35 -15.57
N ASN A 148 19.61 6.11 -15.65
CA ASN A 148 18.76 5.64 -16.73
C ASN A 148 17.60 4.79 -16.21
N PRO A 149 16.34 5.22 -16.35
CA PRO A 149 15.81 6.35 -17.16
C PRO A 149 15.99 7.75 -16.55
N GLY A 150 16.53 7.84 -15.33
CA GLY A 150 16.79 9.09 -14.62
C GLY A 150 15.65 9.51 -13.70
N LEU A 151 16.02 10.10 -12.57
CA LEU A 151 15.10 10.49 -11.49
C LEU A 151 13.96 11.40 -11.98
N LYS A 152 14.25 12.32 -12.91
CA LYS A 152 13.22 13.22 -13.47
C LYS A 152 12.09 12.44 -14.14
N ARG A 153 12.40 11.39 -14.90
CA ARG A 153 11.41 10.60 -15.64
C ARG A 153 10.60 9.72 -14.70
N THR A 154 11.24 9.09 -13.72
CA THR A 154 10.55 8.23 -12.75
C THR A 154 9.60 9.03 -11.88
N LEU A 155 10.01 10.18 -11.35
CA LEU A 155 9.15 11.07 -10.57
C LEU A 155 8.02 11.68 -11.41
N THR A 156 8.27 12.02 -12.68
CA THR A 156 7.21 12.51 -13.56
C THR A 156 6.18 11.40 -13.82
N GLY A 157 6.62 10.16 -13.99
CA GLY A 157 5.74 9.00 -14.15
C GLY A 157 4.84 8.80 -12.94
N ASP A 158 5.41 8.78 -11.74
CA ASP A 158 4.69 8.60 -10.49
C ASP A 158 3.69 9.75 -10.22
N GLY A 159 4.14 10.99 -10.44
CA GLY A 159 3.27 12.17 -10.32
C GLY A 159 2.12 12.18 -11.34
N THR A 160 2.39 11.82 -12.60
CA THR A 160 1.32 11.75 -13.62
C THR A 160 0.34 10.62 -13.33
N ALA A 161 0.80 9.48 -12.84
CA ALA A 161 -0.07 8.39 -12.42
C ALA A 161 -1.01 8.83 -11.29
N SER A 162 -0.49 9.57 -10.29
CA SER A 162 -1.29 10.12 -9.19
C SER A 162 -2.33 11.15 -9.68
N VAL A 163 -1.96 12.01 -10.65
CA VAL A 163 -2.91 12.96 -11.26
C VAL A 163 -4.02 12.21 -12.00
N VAL A 164 -3.68 11.21 -12.82
CA VAL A 164 -4.68 10.39 -13.54
C VAL A 164 -5.58 9.65 -12.58
N ALA A 165 -5.02 9.05 -11.52
CA ALA A 165 -5.81 8.37 -10.47
C ALA A 165 -6.80 9.35 -9.83
N GLY A 166 -6.35 10.56 -9.46
CA GLY A 166 -7.23 11.59 -8.89
C GLY A 166 -8.33 12.06 -9.84
N LEU A 167 -8.04 12.20 -11.14
CA LEU A 167 -9.05 12.55 -12.15
C LEU A 167 -10.13 11.47 -12.31
N VAL A 168 -9.79 10.22 -12.10
CA VAL A 168 -10.72 9.08 -12.15
C VAL A 168 -11.41 8.86 -10.80
N GLY A 169 -11.08 9.63 -9.74
CA GLY A 169 -11.66 9.50 -8.41
C GLY A 169 -10.98 8.46 -7.53
N GLY A 170 -9.79 8.00 -7.92
CA GLY A 170 -8.94 7.11 -7.13
C GLY A 170 -8.05 7.85 -6.13
N PRO A 171 -7.47 7.14 -5.15
CA PRO A 171 -6.47 7.72 -4.26
C PRO A 171 -5.16 8.02 -5.02
N ALA A 172 -4.32 8.87 -4.43
CA ALA A 172 -2.96 9.06 -4.91
C ALA A 172 -2.20 7.73 -4.89
N VAL A 173 -1.46 7.46 -5.96
CA VAL A 173 -0.64 6.26 -6.08
C VAL A 173 0.81 6.59 -5.78
N THR A 174 1.55 5.62 -5.24
CA THR A 174 2.98 5.71 -4.98
C THR A 174 3.66 4.40 -5.38
N SER A 175 4.96 4.45 -5.57
CA SER A 175 5.74 3.22 -5.79
C SER A 175 5.74 2.35 -4.55
N TYR A 176 5.58 1.05 -4.72
CA TYR A 176 5.54 0.06 -3.64
C TYR A 176 6.83 -0.75 -3.63
N GLY A 177 7.44 -0.92 -2.47
CA GLY A 177 8.73 -1.59 -2.32
C GLY A 177 8.66 -3.08 -2.04
N GLU A 178 7.47 -3.59 -1.70
CA GLU A 178 7.25 -5.01 -1.40
C GLU A 178 6.92 -5.87 -2.62
N ASN A 179 6.87 -5.30 -3.81
CA ASN A 179 6.63 -6.02 -5.07
C ASN A 179 7.92 -6.51 -5.72
#